data_91256d5bf76c39ac1979ae15834d27c2
#
_entry.id   91256d5bf76c39ac1979ae15834d27c2
#
_cell.length_a   1.000
_cell.length_b   1.000
_cell.length_c   1.000
_cell.angle_alpha   90.00
_cell.angle_beta   90.00
_cell.angle_gamma   90.00
#
_symmetry.space_group_name_H-M   'P 1'
#
loop_
_entity.id
_entity.type
_entity.pdbx_description
1 polymer ?
#
loop_
_entity_poly.entity_id
_entity_poly.type
_entity_poly.pdbx_seq_one_letter_code
_entity_poly.pdbx_strand_id
1 'polypeptide(L)'
;MAKIFCVANQKGGVGKTTTTVNLAASLASQGQRVLLIDLDPQGNATMGSGIDKAACENTVYEVLVDGVTVNVARMRPEQVGYDVLPANRELAGAEVELVSVEQRERRLKAALAEVDAEYDFVLIDCPPALSLLTLNGLCAAHGVVIPMQCEYFALEGLSDLINTIKQVHANMNRDLKVIGLLRVMFDPRITLQQQVSEQLKEHFGDKVFDAVIPRNVRLAEAPSYGLPGVVFDRASRGAQAYVQFGAEMIERVRAL
;
A
#
# COMPACT_ATOMS: atom_id res chain seq x y z
N MET A 1 -16.33 8.45 -6.50
CA MET A 1 -15.99 7.50 -5.41
C MET A 1 -14.58 6.99 -5.62
N ALA A 2 -13.71 7.27 -4.67
CA ALA A 2 -12.32 6.80 -4.71
C ALA A 2 -12.24 5.27 -4.68
N LYS A 3 -11.25 4.71 -5.35
CA LYS A 3 -10.92 3.30 -5.25
C LYS A 3 -9.82 3.11 -4.21
N ILE A 4 -10.14 2.43 -3.12
CA ILE A 4 -9.28 2.30 -1.93
C ILE A 4 -8.61 0.93 -1.93
N PHE A 5 -7.28 0.88 -1.86
CA PHE A 5 -6.50 -0.35 -1.89
C PHE A 5 -5.46 -0.39 -0.77
N CYS A 6 -5.43 -1.50 -0.03
CA CYS A 6 -4.32 -1.83 0.85
C CYS A 6 -3.18 -2.47 0.08
N VAL A 7 -1.96 -2.09 0.40
CA VAL A 7 -0.76 -2.83 0.02
C VAL A 7 -0.28 -3.59 1.26
N ALA A 8 -0.52 -4.88 1.30
CA ALA A 8 -0.35 -5.68 2.50
C ALA A 8 0.39 -6.99 2.25
N ASN A 9 1.23 -7.38 3.19
CA ASN A 9 1.85 -8.71 3.32
C ASN A 9 2.39 -8.85 4.73
N GLN A 10 2.19 -10.01 5.36
CA GLN A 10 2.67 -10.28 6.72
C GLN A 10 4.19 -10.42 6.81
N LYS A 11 4.86 -10.73 5.69
CA LYS A 11 6.32 -10.81 5.63
C LYS A 11 6.93 -9.41 5.56
N GLY A 12 7.90 -9.14 6.45
CA GLY A 12 8.72 -7.93 6.38
C GLY A 12 9.66 -7.94 5.17
N GLY A 13 10.01 -6.75 4.65
CA GLY A 13 11.02 -6.61 3.60
C GLY A 13 10.58 -7.05 2.19
N VAL A 14 9.30 -7.36 1.97
CA VAL A 14 8.78 -7.74 0.64
C VAL A 14 8.40 -6.54 -0.24
N GLY A 15 8.83 -5.33 0.10
CA GLY A 15 8.62 -4.14 -0.72
C GLY A 15 7.20 -3.56 -0.67
N LYS A 16 6.44 -3.72 0.43
CA LYS A 16 5.12 -3.07 0.61
C LYS A 16 5.22 -1.56 0.40
N THR A 17 5.96 -0.88 1.26
CA THR A 17 6.16 0.57 1.22
C THR A 17 6.72 1.05 -0.12
N THR A 18 7.75 0.34 -0.64
CA THR A 18 8.30 0.66 -1.97
C THR A 18 7.21 0.56 -3.04
N THR A 19 6.36 -0.46 -2.98
CA THR A 19 5.24 -0.63 -3.92
C THR A 19 4.22 0.49 -3.75
N THR A 20 3.81 0.80 -2.52
CA THR A 20 2.79 1.83 -2.25
C THR A 20 3.22 3.20 -2.75
N VAL A 21 4.44 3.62 -2.41
CA VAL A 21 4.99 4.92 -2.80
C VAL A 21 5.18 5.02 -4.32
N ASN A 22 5.73 3.99 -4.96
CA ASN A 22 5.95 4.00 -6.41
C ASN A 22 4.66 3.83 -7.20
N LEU A 23 3.68 3.07 -6.71
CA LEU A 23 2.36 2.99 -7.33
C LEU A 23 1.64 4.34 -7.25
N ALA A 24 1.69 5.04 -6.10
CA ALA A 24 1.11 6.37 -5.95
C ALA A 24 1.69 7.36 -6.96
N ALA A 25 3.03 7.42 -7.08
CA ALA A 25 3.71 8.27 -8.05
C ALA A 25 3.38 7.87 -9.50
N SER A 26 3.27 6.57 -9.78
CA SER A 26 2.93 6.06 -11.12
C SER A 26 1.51 6.45 -11.52
N LEU A 27 0.54 6.29 -10.62
CA LEU A 27 -0.85 6.68 -10.86
C LEU A 27 -0.98 8.20 -11.05
N ALA A 28 -0.31 9.00 -10.19
CA ALA A 28 -0.29 10.45 -10.30
C ALA A 28 0.31 10.92 -11.64
N SER A 29 1.40 10.29 -12.09
CA SER A 29 2.03 10.59 -13.39
C SER A 29 1.13 10.26 -14.59
N GLN A 30 0.10 9.44 -14.39
CA GLN A 30 -0.92 9.07 -15.36
C GLN A 30 -2.23 9.86 -15.18
N GLY A 31 -2.17 10.98 -14.45
CA GLY A 31 -3.27 11.93 -14.31
C GLY A 31 -4.33 11.54 -13.27
N GLN A 32 -4.05 10.55 -12.42
CA GLN A 32 -4.96 10.18 -11.34
C GLN A 32 -4.72 11.06 -10.09
N ARG A 33 -5.78 11.41 -9.39
CA ARG A 33 -5.74 12.07 -8.09
C ARG A 33 -5.55 10.98 -7.03
N VAL A 34 -4.44 11.03 -6.30
CA VAL A 34 -4.03 9.94 -5.39
C VAL A 34 -3.81 10.48 -3.98
N LEU A 35 -4.35 9.75 -2.98
CA LEU A 35 -3.99 9.88 -1.58
C LEU A 35 -3.24 8.62 -1.15
N LEU A 36 -2.04 8.79 -0.59
CA LEU A 36 -1.30 7.73 0.08
C LEU A 36 -1.51 7.86 1.59
N ILE A 37 -1.85 6.77 2.26
CA ILE A 37 -2.00 6.70 3.72
C ILE A 37 -0.92 5.76 4.26
N ASP A 38 -0.10 6.27 5.15
CA ASP A 38 0.90 5.49 5.86
C ASP A 38 0.26 4.94 7.16
N LEU A 39 0.07 3.62 7.26
CA LEU A 39 -0.43 2.96 8.48
C LEU A 39 0.67 2.22 9.25
N ASP A 40 1.93 2.40 8.85
CA ASP A 40 3.05 1.82 9.58
C ASP A 40 3.62 2.86 10.56
N PRO A 41 3.69 2.58 11.88
CA PRO A 41 4.32 3.47 12.86
C PRO A 41 5.78 3.82 12.55
N GLN A 42 6.43 3.05 11.69
CA GLN A 42 7.78 3.39 11.21
C GLN A 42 7.79 4.63 10.31
N GLY A 43 6.67 5.02 9.70
CA GLY A 43 6.57 6.20 8.86
C GLY A 43 7.45 6.16 7.61
N ASN A 44 7.63 4.96 7.03
CA ASN A 44 8.54 4.78 5.90
C ASN A 44 7.93 5.29 4.59
N ALA A 45 6.61 5.17 4.40
CA ALA A 45 5.93 5.73 3.24
C ALA A 45 5.91 7.27 3.31
N THR A 46 5.76 7.80 4.51
CA THR A 46 5.86 9.25 4.81
C THR A 46 7.20 9.80 4.39
N MET A 47 8.29 9.22 4.90
CA MET A 47 9.66 9.63 4.54
C MET A 47 9.98 9.41 3.05
N GLY A 48 9.55 8.28 2.49
CA GLY A 48 9.73 7.95 1.07
C GLY A 48 8.94 8.87 0.13
N SER A 49 8.04 9.68 0.67
CA SER A 49 7.28 10.72 -0.04
C SER A 49 7.80 12.14 0.24
N GLY A 50 8.95 12.29 0.89
CA GLY A 50 9.60 13.58 1.13
C GLY A 50 9.08 14.36 2.34
N ILE A 51 8.37 13.72 3.26
CA ILE A 51 7.84 14.34 4.46
C ILE A 51 8.72 13.98 5.66
N ASP A 52 9.17 15.00 6.41
CA ASP A 52 9.79 14.78 7.71
C ASP A 52 8.71 14.41 8.74
N LYS A 53 8.63 13.14 9.07
CA LYS A 53 7.66 12.60 10.03
C LYS A 53 7.77 13.19 11.44
N ALA A 54 8.94 13.74 11.81
CA ALA A 54 9.13 14.37 13.11
C ALA A 54 8.55 15.80 13.16
N ALA A 55 8.32 16.42 12.00
CA ALA A 55 7.75 17.75 11.88
C ALA A 55 6.22 17.76 11.65
N CYS A 56 5.57 16.60 11.57
CA CYS A 56 4.13 16.50 11.35
C CYS A 56 3.38 16.84 12.64
N GLU A 57 2.52 17.86 12.60
CA GLU A 57 1.63 18.21 13.71
C GLU A 57 0.41 17.29 13.80
N ASN A 58 -0.11 16.87 12.65
CA ASN A 58 -1.22 15.93 12.54
C ASN A 58 -0.84 14.78 11.60
N THR A 59 -1.15 13.59 12.02
CA THR A 59 -0.85 12.34 11.32
C THR A 59 -2.08 11.44 11.26
N VAL A 60 -1.95 10.26 10.73
CA VAL A 60 -3.02 9.26 10.77
C VAL A 60 -3.40 8.87 12.21
N TYR A 61 -2.51 9.08 13.19
CA TYR A 61 -2.82 8.87 14.61
C TYR A 61 -3.95 9.78 15.06
N GLU A 62 -3.83 11.11 14.88
CA GLU A 62 -4.86 12.08 15.27
C GLU A 62 -6.17 11.86 14.50
N VAL A 63 -6.08 11.39 13.26
CA VAL A 63 -7.29 11.03 12.50
C VAL A 63 -8.01 9.82 13.11
N LEU A 64 -7.28 8.80 13.53
CA LEU A 64 -7.87 7.58 14.10
C LEU A 64 -8.35 7.76 15.54
N VAL A 65 -7.59 8.45 16.37
CA VAL A 65 -7.81 8.58 17.83
C VAL A 65 -8.64 9.81 18.14
N ASP A 66 -8.20 10.98 17.71
CA ASP A 66 -8.79 12.26 18.08
C ASP A 66 -9.91 12.74 17.14
N GLY A 67 -10.07 12.07 15.99
CA GLY A 67 -11.09 12.43 15.00
C GLY A 67 -10.75 13.70 14.22
N VAL A 68 -9.46 14.04 14.11
CA VAL A 68 -8.99 15.09 13.19
C VAL A 68 -9.34 14.70 11.76
N THR A 69 -9.81 15.66 10.96
CA THR A 69 -10.21 15.36 9.58
C THR A 69 -9.00 15.07 8.70
N VAL A 70 -9.19 14.20 7.69
CA VAL A 70 -8.14 13.91 6.70
C VAL A 70 -7.67 15.19 6.00
N ASN A 71 -8.57 16.14 5.76
CA ASN A 71 -8.25 17.42 5.14
C ASN A 71 -7.26 18.27 5.95
N VAL A 72 -7.28 18.17 7.28
CA VAL A 72 -6.34 18.87 8.17
C VAL A 72 -5.00 18.14 8.25
N ALA A 73 -5.03 16.81 8.30
CA ALA A 73 -3.82 16.00 8.52
C ALA A 73 -3.03 15.68 7.23
N ARG A 74 -3.69 15.69 6.05
CA ARG A 74 -2.99 15.39 4.80
C ARG A 74 -2.01 16.48 4.39
N MET A 75 -0.92 16.06 3.79
CA MET A 75 0.13 16.91 3.25
C MET A 75 0.27 16.71 1.74
N ARG A 76 0.71 17.75 1.03
CA ARG A 76 0.98 17.70 -0.42
C ARG A 76 2.44 18.04 -0.71
N PRO A 77 3.36 17.06 -0.71
CA PRO A 77 4.73 17.30 -1.10
C PRO A 77 4.80 17.63 -2.60
N GLU A 78 5.47 18.73 -2.95
CA GLU A 78 5.49 19.26 -4.32
C GLU A 78 6.09 18.28 -5.35
N GLN A 79 7.08 17.48 -4.93
CA GLN A 79 7.88 16.66 -5.84
C GLN A 79 7.24 15.33 -6.24
N VAL A 80 6.26 14.82 -5.48
CA VAL A 80 5.76 13.45 -5.66
C VAL A 80 4.46 13.36 -6.46
N GLY A 81 3.69 14.46 -6.53
CA GLY A 81 2.49 14.57 -7.36
C GLY A 81 1.23 13.93 -6.75
N TYR A 82 1.26 13.51 -5.49
CA TYR A 82 0.12 12.94 -4.76
C TYR A 82 0.06 13.47 -3.33
N ASP A 83 -1.11 13.36 -2.69
CA ASP A 83 -1.28 13.73 -1.30
C ASP A 83 -0.91 12.55 -0.38
N VAL A 84 -0.46 12.87 0.84
CA VAL A 84 -0.04 11.89 1.84
C VAL A 84 -0.74 12.19 3.17
N LEU A 85 -1.37 11.17 3.77
CA LEU A 85 -1.72 11.17 5.19
C LEU A 85 -0.55 10.52 5.93
N PRO A 86 0.28 11.32 6.63
CA PRO A 86 1.53 10.85 7.17
C PRO A 86 1.36 10.00 8.43
N ALA A 87 2.40 9.22 8.78
CA ALA A 87 2.54 8.53 10.05
C ALA A 87 3.85 8.86 10.74
N ASN A 88 3.83 8.73 12.05
CA ASN A 88 5.00 8.76 12.91
C ASN A 88 4.91 7.67 14.00
N ARG A 89 5.85 7.64 14.93
CA ARG A 89 5.93 6.62 15.99
C ARG A 89 4.74 6.62 16.95
N GLU A 90 4.04 7.75 17.10
CA GLU A 90 2.88 7.89 17.98
C GLU A 90 1.74 6.98 17.53
N LEU A 91 1.67 6.65 16.23
CA LEU A 91 0.69 5.71 15.69
C LEU A 91 0.70 4.34 16.40
N ALA A 92 1.82 3.91 16.98
CA ALA A 92 1.86 2.70 17.78
C ALA A 92 0.94 2.78 19.03
N GLY A 93 0.73 3.99 19.57
CA GLY A 93 -0.19 4.23 20.69
C GLY A 93 -1.65 4.01 20.32
N ALA A 94 -2.02 4.25 19.06
CA ALA A 94 -3.40 4.09 18.59
C ALA A 94 -3.92 2.65 18.80
N GLU A 95 -3.07 1.63 18.72
CA GLU A 95 -3.47 0.24 18.95
C GLU A 95 -3.94 -0.02 20.39
N VAL A 96 -3.41 0.72 21.36
CA VAL A 96 -3.80 0.62 22.76
C VAL A 96 -5.02 1.48 23.04
N GLU A 97 -5.03 2.73 22.56
CA GLU A 97 -6.07 3.70 22.83
C GLU A 97 -7.42 3.36 22.18
N LEU A 98 -7.38 2.80 20.99
CA LEU A 98 -8.57 2.35 20.26
C LEU A 98 -9.22 1.10 20.85
N VAL A 99 -8.57 0.36 21.76
CA VAL A 99 -9.13 -0.91 22.31
C VAL A 99 -10.52 -0.73 22.89
N SER A 100 -10.78 0.39 23.57
CA SER A 100 -12.06 0.71 24.24
C SER A 100 -13.04 1.48 23.34
N VAL A 101 -12.66 1.82 22.10
CA VAL A 101 -13.49 2.62 21.21
C VAL A 101 -14.42 1.73 20.38
N GLU A 102 -15.70 2.10 20.32
CA GLU A 102 -16.67 1.41 19.46
C GLU A 102 -16.30 1.54 17.98
N GLN A 103 -16.49 0.47 17.21
CA GLN A 103 -16.17 0.40 15.77
C GLN A 103 -14.71 0.79 15.48
N ARG A 104 -13.82 0.50 16.41
CA ARG A 104 -12.38 0.83 16.32
C ARG A 104 -11.70 0.39 15.02
N GLU A 105 -12.18 -0.69 14.42
CA GLU A 105 -11.67 -1.20 13.14
C GLU A 105 -12.19 -0.43 11.92
N ARG A 106 -13.13 0.51 12.09
CA ARG A 106 -13.76 1.30 11.03
C ARG A 106 -13.43 2.78 11.08
N ARG A 107 -12.56 3.20 11.99
CA ARG A 107 -12.20 4.61 12.17
C ARG A 107 -11.65 5.23 10.87
N LEU A 108 -10.73 4.53 10.19
CA LEU A 108 -10.19 4.99 8.93
C LEU A 108 -11.27 5.06 7.84
N LYS A 109 -12.15 4.05 7.76
CA LYS A 109 -13.27 4.05 6.79
C LYS A 109 -14.17 5.27 6.98
N ALA A 110 -14.49 5.61 8.22
CA ALA A 110 -15.30 6.78 8.54
C ALA A 110 -14.61 8.10 8.16
N ALA A 111 -13.32 8.22 8.45
CA ALA A 111 -12.54 9.41 8.12
C ALA A 111 -12.39 9.61 6.60
N LEU A 112 -12.25 8.54 5.82
CA LEU A 112 -12.09 8.63 4.37
C LEU A 112 -13.38 9.03 3.63
N ALA A 113 -14.55 8.89 4.26
CA ALA A 113 -15.81 9.26 3.64
C ALA A 113 -15.89 10.75 3.27
N GLU A 114 -15.20 11.64 4.01
CA GLU A 114 -15.20 13.08 3.76
C GLU A 114 -14.42 13.48 2.50
N VAL A 115 -13.41 12.70 2.10
CA VAL A 115 -12.51 12.99 0.97
C VAL A 115 -12.74 12.09 -0.25
N ASP A 116 -13.74 11.22 -0.20
CA ASP A 116 -14.01 10.21 -1.23
C ASP A 116 -14.19 10.77 -2.65
N ALA A 117 -14.74 11.96 -2.78
CA ALA A 117 -14.94 12.63 -4.08
C ALA A 117 -13.66 13.36 -4.60
N GLU A 118 -12.66 13.55 -3.76
CA GLU A 118 -11.46 14.30 -4.11
C GLU A 118 -10.41 13.47 -4.83
N TYR A 119 -10.43 12.15 -4.63
CA TYR A 119 -9.45 11.22 -5.17
C TYR A 119 -10.04 10.20 -6.12
N ASP A 120 -9.21 9.73 -7.05
CA ASP A 120 -9.51 8.59 -7.91
C ASP A 120 -9.00 7.30 -7.25
N PHE A 121 -7.85 7.38 -6.57
CA PHE A 121 -7.22 6.28 -5.84
C PHE A 121 -6.83 6.69 -4.43
N VAL A 122 -7.06 5.79 -3.46
CA VAL A 122 -6.47 5.85 -2.12
C VAL A 122 -5.64 4.60 -1.91
N LEU A 123 -4.36 4.75 -1.59
CA LEU A 123 -3.43 3.66 -1.34
C LEU A 123 -3.05 3.65 0.13
N ILE A 124 -3.17 2.51 0.79
CA ILE A 124 -2.89 2.33 2.21
C ILE A 124 -1.67 1.42 2.35
N ASP A 125 -0.55 1.96 2.86
CA ASP A 125 0.64 1.19 3.22
C ASP A 125 0.43 0.52 4.58
N CYS A 126 0.34 -0.81 4.60
CA CYS A 126 0.04 -1.56 5.81
C CYS A 126 1.32 -2.04 6.50
N PRO A 127 1.38 -2.03 7.85
CA PRO A 127 2.47 -2.66 8.59
C PRO A 127 2.51 -4.18 8.35
N PRO A 128 3.63 -4.86 8.65
CA PRO A 128 3.71 -6.31 8.48
C PRO A 128 2.85 -7.09 9.48
N ALA A 129 2.54 -6.49 10.63
CA ALA A 129 1.72 -7.13 11.66
C ALA A 129 0.23 -7.10 11.26
N LEU A 130 -0.47 -8.18 11.59
CA LEU A 130 -1.93 -8.21 11.54
C LEU A 130 -2.48 -7.60 12.82
N SER A 131 -2.46 -6.30 12.89
CA SER A 131 -2.86 -5.49 14.05
C SER A 131 -4.17 -4.74 13.78
N LEU A 132 -4.63 -3.97 14.77
CA LEU A 132 -5.80 -3.10 14.62
C LEU A 132 -5.61 -2.06 13.52
N LEU A 133 -4.37 -1.58 13.28
CA LEU A 133 -4.05 -0.68 12.17
C LEU A 133 -4.31 -1.36 10.83
N THR A 134 -3.77 -2.58 10.64
CA THR A 134 -4.03 -3.35 9.41
C THR A 134 -5.52 -3.63 9.22
N LEU A 135 -6.26 -3.94 10.29
CA LEU A 135 -7.72 -4.12 10.22
C LEU A 135 -8.43 -2.84 9.79
N ASN A 136 -8.02 -1.67 10.28
CA ASN A 136 -8.55 -0.38 9.81
C ASN A 136 -8.35 -0.20 8.30
N GLY A 137 -7.16 -0.51 7.79
CA GLY A 137 -6.91 -0.48 6.36
C GLY A 137 -7.82 -1.42 5.58
N LEU A 138 -7.90 -2.69 6.00
CA LEU A 138 -8.72 -3.71 5.32
C LEU A 138 -10.23 -3.41 5.39
N CYS A 139 -10.70 -2.83 6.49
CA CYS A 139 -12.11 -2.43 6.64
C CYS A 139 -12.47 -1.22 5.76
N ALA A 140 -11.51 -0.36 5.45
CA ALA A 140 -11.71 0.79 4.58
C ALA A 140 -11.56 0.44 3.08
N ALA A 141 -10.79 -0.59 2.75
CA ALA A 141 -10.38 -0.90 1.38
C ALA A 141 -11.46 -1.64 0.57
N HIS A 142 -11.47 -1.39 -0.75
CA HIS A 142 -12.16 -2.20 -1.75
C HIS A 142 -11.33 -3.41 -2.19
N GLY A 143 -10.02 -3.36 -1.98
CA GLY A 143 -9.16 -4.47 -2.35
C GLY A 143 -7.75 -4.44 -1.79
N VAL A 144 -7.07 -5.56 -1.94
CA VAL A 144 -5.70 -5.76 -1.46
C VAL A 144 -4.78 -6.10 -2.63
N VAL A 145 -3.70 -5.32 -2.75
CA VAL A 145 -2.54 -5.62 -3.58
C VAL A 145 -1.50 -6.30 -2.69
N ILE A 146 -0.99 -7.44 -3.12
CA ILE A 146 -0.07 -8.25 -2.34
C ILE A 146 1.29 -8.31 -3.04
N PRO A 147 2.25 -7.42 -2.70
CA PRO A 147 3.62 -7.55 -3.16
C PRO A 147 4.29 -8.74 -2.48
N MET A 148 4.99 -9.57 -3.26
CA MET A 148 5.67 -10.75 -2.75
C MET A 148 6.94 -11.06 -3.53
N GLN A 149 7.94 -11.59 -2.85
CA GLN A 149 9.13 -12.17 -3.47
C GLN A 149 8.85 -13.62 -3.83
N CYS A 150 9.35 -14.07 -4.99
CA CYS A 150 9.25 -15.47 -5.41
C CYS A 150 10.29 -16.32 -4.67
N GLU A 151 10.03 -16.63 -3.40
CA GLU A 151 10.88 -17.43 -2.52
C GLU A 151 10.15 -18.68 -2.04
N TYR A 152 10.87 -19.66 -1.51
CA TYR A 152 10.33 -20.97 -1.14
C TYR A 152 9.11 -20.92 -0.20
N PHE A 153 9.16 -20.10 0.86
CA PHE A 153 8.05 -19.94 1.82
C PHE A 153 7.00 -18.90 1.43
N ALA A 154 7.07 -18.37 0.20
CA ALA A 154 6.17 -17.31 -0.21
C ALA A 154 4.70 -17.75 -0.29
N LEU A 155 4.45 -18.99 -0.71
CA LEU A 155 3.10 -19.57 -0.83
C LEU A 155 2.45 -19.84 0.53
N GLU A 156 3.23 -20.24 1.54
CA GLU A 156 2.72 -20.49 2.90
C GLU A 156 2.23 -19.17 3.54
N GLY A 157 3.08 -18.14 3.57
CA GLY A 157 2.70 -16.83 4.11
C GLY A 157 1.56 -16.15 3.34
N LEU A 158 1.44 -16.43 2.04
CA LEU A 158 0.32 -15.96 1.23
C LEU A 158 -1.00 -16.58 1.65
N SER A 159 -1.02 -17.88 1.98
CA SER A 159 -2.21 -18.59 2.42
C SER A 159 -2.79 -17.99 3.70
N ASP A 160 -1.96 -17.64 4.66
CA ASP A 160 -2.37 -17.02 5.92
C ASP A 160 -2.97 -15.63 5.69
N LEU A 161 -2.34 -14.82 4.84
CA LEU A 161 -2.87 -13.50 4.49
C LEU A 161 -4.23 -13.62 3.76
N ILE A 162 -4.37 -14.54 2.81
CA ILE A 162 -5.63 -14.77 2.09
C ILE A 162 -6.73 -15.21 3.06
N ASN A 163 -6.42 -16.09 4.01
CA ASN A 163 -7.39 -16.51 5.03
C ASN A 163 -7.84 -15.31 5.90
N THR A 164 -6.92 -14.44 6.28
CA THR A 164 -7.25 -13.21 6.99
C THR A 164 -8.16 -12.30 6.16
N ILE A 165 -7.85 -12.07 4.88
CA ILE A 165 -8.68 -11.27 3.97
C ILE A 165 -10.08 -11.87 3.85
N LYS A 166 -10.21 -13.20 3.74
CA LYS A 166 -11.51 -13.89 3.73
C LYS A 166 -12.29 -13.69 5.02
N GLN A 167 -11.64 -13.71 6.18
CA GLN A 167 -12.30 -13.45 7.47
C GLN A 167 -12.81 -12.01 7.56
N VAL A 168 -12.00 -11.02 7.14
CA VAL A 168 -12.41 -9.62 7.09
C VAL A 168 -13.56 -9.44 6.10
N HIS A 169 -13.49 -10.03 4.91
CA HIS A 169 -14.57 -10.02 3.92
C HIS A 169 -15.88 -10.56 4.50
N ALA A 170 -15.83 -11.70 5.17
CA ALA A 170 -17.03 -12.35 5.69
C ALA A 170 -17.68 -11.58 6.84
N ASN A 171 -16.88 -10.95 7.73
CA ASN A 171 -17.37 -10.44 9.01
C ASN A 171 -17.40 -8.91 9.12
N MET A 172 -16.55 -8.19 8.36
CA MET A 172 -16.32 -6.76 8.57
C MET A 172 -16.52 -5.90 7.31
N ASN A 173 -16.04 -6.38 6.13
CA ASN A 173 -16.07 -5.61 4.89
C ASN A 173 -16.33 -6.52 3.68
N ARG A 174 -17.58 -6.65 3.28
CA ARG A 174 -18.01 -7.52 2.16
C ARG A 174 -17.53 -7.08 0.77
N ASP A 175 -17.03 -5.85 0.65
CA ASP A 175 -16.51 -5.33 -0.61
C ASP A 175 -15.02 -5.68 -0.84
N LEU A 176 -14.34 -6.14 0.24
CA LEU A 176 -12.91 -6.43 0.20
C LEU A 176 -12.60 -7.63 -0.70
N LYS A 177 -11.70 -7.43 -1.66
CA LYS A 177 -11.25 -8.47 -2.61
C LYS A 177 -9.73 -8.50 -2.70
N VAL A 178 -9.16 -9.65 -3.08
CA VAL A 178 -7.75 -9.67 -3.55
C VAL A 178 -7.74 -9.14 -4.98
N ILE A 179 -7.07 -8.01 -5.20
CA ILE A 179 -6.91 -7.38 -6.52
C ILE A 179 -5.85 -8.11 -7.31
N GLY A 180 -4.72 -8.41 -6.66
CA GLY A 180 -3.70 -9.22 -7.30
C GLY A 180 -2.41 -9.34 -6.51
N LEU A 181 -1.56 -10.25 -7.01
CA LEU A 181 -0.25 -10.59 -6.49
C LEU A 181 0.81 -9.93 -7.38
N LEU A 182 1.65 -9.08 -6.80
CA LEU A 182 2.73 -8.40 -7.50
C LEU A 182 4.07 -9.07 -7.16
N ARG A 183 4.73 -9.63 -8.17
CA ARG A 183 6.08 -10.20 -8.02
C ARG A 183 7.10 -9.08 -7.95
N VAL A 184 7.81 -8.97 -6.82
CA VAL A 184 8.80 -7.92 -6.58
C VAL A 184 10.18 -8.48 -6.35
N MET A 185 11.21 -7.67 -6.58
CA MET A 185 12.63 -8.07 -6.49
C MET A 185 12.93 -9.34 -7.31
N PHE A 186 12.25 -9.48 -8.43
CA PHE A 186 12.31 -10.66 -9.28
C PHE A 186 13.56 -10.64 -10.17
N ASP A 187 14.27 -11.76 -10.19
CA ASP A 187 15.39 -12.00 -11.13
C ASP A 187 15.08 -13.25 -11.96
N PRO A 188 14.82 -13.08 -13.27
CA PRO A 188 14.48 -14.20 -14.14
C PRO A 188 15.63 -15.20 -14.36
N ARG A 189 16.84 -14.92 -13.88
CA ARG A 189 17.98 -15.84 -13.96
C ARG A 189 17.98 -16.88 -12.82
N ILE A 190 17.18 -16.64 -11.77
CA ILE A 190 17.09 -17.53 -10.61
C ILE A 190 15.98 -18.55 -10.84
N THR A 191 16.35 -19.82 -11.04
CA THR A 191 15.42 -20.93 -11.34
C THR A 191 14.31 -21.06 -10.29
N LEU A 192 14.63 -20.95 -9.00
CA LEU A 192 13.63 -21.02 -7.94
C LEU A 192 12.56 -19.92 -8.09
N GLN A 193 12.97 -18.70 -8.43
CA GLN A 193 12.02 -17.60 -8.62
C GLN A 193 11.11 -17.82 -9.82
N GLN A 194 11.64 -18.39 -10.91
CA GLN A 194 10.84 -18.79 -12.05
C GLN A 194 9.79 -19.84 -11.66
N GLN A 195 10.22 -20.90 -10.99
CA GLN A 195 9.32 -21.99 -10.56
C GLN A 195 8.20 -21.47 -9.64
N VAL A 196 8.54 -20.65 -8.63
CA VAL A 196 7.53 -20.04 -7.74
C VAL A 196 6.60 -19.11 -8.53
N SER A 197 7.12 -18.33 -9.47
CA SER A 197 6.30 -17.45 -10.33
C SER A 197 5.33 -18.25 -11.22
N GLU A 198 5.73 -19.39 -11.75
CA GLU A 198 4.87 -20.28 -12.52
C GLU A 198 3.78 -20.89 -11.65
N GLN A 199 4.11 -21.39 -10.46
CA GLN A 199 3.14 -21.90 -9.49
C GLN A 199 2.12 -20.84 -9.08
N LEU A 200 2.55 -19.58 -8.88
CA LEU A 200 1.63 -18.47 -8.60
C LEU A 200 0.65 -18.26 -9.75
N LYS A 201 1.12 -18.26 -10.98
CA LYS A 201 0.25 -18.10 -12.16
C LYS A 201 -0.71 -19.28 -12.33
N GLU A 202 -0.25 -20.50 -12.07
CA GLU A 202 -1.07 -21.70 -12.14
C GLU A 202 -2.21 -21.69 -11.10
N HIS A 203 -1.92 -21.28 -9.85
CA HIS A 203 -2.90 -21.31 -8.77
C HIS A 203 -3.82 -20.08 -8.70
N PHE A 204 -3.32 -18.90 -9.09
CA PHE A 204 -4.04 -17.64 -8.94
C PHE A 204 -4.46 -16.99 -10.26
N GLY A 205 -3.98 -17.51 -11.39
CA GLY A 205 -4.38 -17.10 -12.74
C GLY A 205 -4.32 -15.58 -12.94
N ASP A 206 -5.46 -15.01 -13.27
CA ASP A 206 -5.67 -13.57 -13.53
C ASP A 206 -5.41 -12.67 -12.31
N LYS A 207 -5.33 -13.25 -11.10
CA LYS A 207 -4.94 -12.51 -9.89
C LYS A 207 -3.44 -12.23 -9.81
N VAL A 208 -2.60 -12.81 -10.65
CA VAL A 208 -1.19 -12.44 -10.74
C VAL A 208 -1.06 -11.29 -11.73
N PHE A 209 -0.48 -10.16 -11.28
CA PHE A 209 -0.20 -9.05 -12.19
C PHE A 209 0.80 -9.45 -13.28
N ASP A 210 0.61 -8.95 -14.49
CA ASP A 210 1.58 -9.14 -15.56
C ASP A 210 2.87 -8.38 -15.28
N ALA A 211 2.75 -7.19 -14.73
CA ALA A 211 3.87 -6.40 -14.26
C ALA A 211 4.72 -7.19 -13.24
N VAL A 212 6.04 -7.07 -13.40
CA VAL A 212 7.05 -7.69 -12.54
C VAL A 212 8.07 -6.64 -12.16
N ILE A 213 8.30 -6.45 -10.86
CA ILE A 213 9.25 -5.47 -10.37
C ILE A 213 10.62 -6.14 -10.20
N PRO A 214 11.63 -5.77 -10.98
CA PRO A 214 12.96 -6.34 -10.85
C PRO A 214 13.67 -5.85 -9.59
N ARG A 215 14.67 -6.59 -9.11
CA ARG A 215 15.61 -6.06 -8.13
C ARG A 215 16.35 -4.87 -8.76
N ASN A 216 16.30 -3.71 -8.09
CA ASN A 216 16.83 -2.47 -8.65
C ASN A 216 17.42 -1.59 -7.54
N VAL A 217 18.68 -1.18 -7.69
CA VAL A 217 19.41 -0.36 -6.71
C VAL A 217 18.77 1.04 -6.57
N ARG A 218 18.30 1.63 -7.67
CA ARG A 218 17.67 2.95 -7.67
C ARG A 218 16.39 2.99 -6.81
N LEU A 219 15.61 1.91 -6.79
CA LEU A 219 14.44 1.80 -5.90
C LEU A 219 14.85 1.73 -4.42
N ALA A 220 16.03 1.17 -4.11
CA ALA A 220 16.55 1.10 -2.76
C ALA A 220 17.18 2.42 -2.28
N GLU A 221 17.75 3.19 -3.20
CA GLU A 221 18.39 4.49 -2.91
C GLU A 221 17.35 5.62 -2.75
N ALA A 222 16.29 5.61 -3.56
CA ALA A 222 15.31 6.68 -3.66
C ALA A 222 14.73 7.15 -2.30
N PRO A 223 14.40 6.27 -1.32
CA PRO A 223 13.90 6.70 -0.02
C PRO A 223 14.87 7.59 0.76
N SER A 224 16.19 7.44 0.58
CA SER A 224 17.18 8.30 1.24
C SER A 224 17.17 9.75 0.72
N TYR A 225 16.53 9.97 -0.42
CA TYR A 225 16.29 11.30 -1.00
C TYR A 225 14.86 11.79 -0.78
N GLY A 226 14.03 11.04 -0.04
CA GLY A 226 12.62 11.36 0.17
C GLY A 226 11.79 11.32 -1.12
N LEU A 227 12.18 10.50 -2.09
CA LEU A 227 11.52 10.44 -3.39
C LEU A 227 11.08 9.00 -3.75
N PRO A 228 9.93 8.85 -4.43
CA PRO A 228 9.62 7.60 -5.13
C PRO A 228 10.67 7.30 -6.20
N GLY A 229 11.01 6.04 -6.41
CA GLY A 229 11.93 5.64 -7.47
C GLY A 229 11.50 6.09 -8.87
N VAL A 230 10.19 6.15 -9.11
CA VAL A 230 9.59 6.68 -10.35
C VAL A 230 9.93 8.16 -10.58
N VAL A 231 10.11 8.93 -9.51
CA VAL A 231 10.52 10.35 -9.56
C VAL A 231 12.04 10.46 -9.54
N PHE A 232 12.71 9.69 -8.68
CA PHE A 232 14.16 9.73 -8.46
C PHE A 232 14.97 9.34 -9.71
N ASP A 233 14.60 8.25 -10.37
CA ASP A 233 15.25 7.80 -11.62
C ASP A 233 14.23 7.12 -12.55
N ARG A 234 13.52 7.96 -13.29
CA ARG A 234 12.45 7.53 -14.20
C ARG A 234 12.92 6.55 -15.29
N ALA A 235 14.21 6.60 -15.66
CA ALA A 235 14.79 5.76 -16.69
C ALA A 235 15.17 4.36 -16.16
N SER A 236 15.24 4.17 -14.84
CA SER A 236 15.60 2.89 -14.26
C SER A 236 14.55 1.82 -14.57
N ARG A 237 15.01 0.56 -14.70
CA ARG A 237 14.12 -0.57 -14.97
C ARG A 237 13.05 -0.75 -13.90
N GLY A 238 13.39 -0.47 -12.64
CA GLY A 238 12.44 -0.55 -11.52
C GLY A 238 11.35 0.50 -11.62
N ALA A 239 11.69 1.74 -11.95
CA ALA A 239 10.74 2.82 -12.15
C ALA A 239 9.79 2.53 -13.32
N GLN A 240 10.33 2.09 -14.47
CA GLN A 240 9.53 1.72 -15.63
C GLN A 240 8.56 0.58 -15.33
N ALA A 241 8.99 -0.43 -14.56
CA ALA A 241 8.13 -1.52 -14.13
C ALA A 241 6.97 -1.03 -13.24
N TYR A 242 7.20 -0.08 -12.34
CA TYR A 242 6.12 0.52 -11.54
C TYR A 242 5.18 1.39 -12.39
N VAL A 243 5.67 2.10 -13.41
CA VAL A 243 4.80 2.84 -14.34
C VAL A 243 3.88 1.87 -15.11
N GLN A 244 4.41 0.74 -15.57
CA GLN A 244 3.61 -0.33 -16.21
C GLN A 244 2.60 -0.92 -15.23
N PHE A 245 3.00 -1.18 -13.98
CA PHE A 245 2.10 -1.65 -12.93
C PHE A 245 0.98 -0.64 -12.64
N GLY A 246 1.27 0.65 -12.61
CA GLY A 246 0.25 1.70 -12.47
C GLY A 246 -0.78 1.68 -13.60
N ALA A 247 -0.35 1.50 -14.85
CA ALA A 247 -1.24 1.36 -16.00
C ALA A 247 -2.13 0.10 -15.87
N GLU A 248 -1.53 -1.04 -15.52
CA GLU A 248 -2.26 -2.29 -15.29
C GLU A 248 -3.29 -2.16 -14.15
N MET A 249 -2.95 -1.45 -13.07
CA MET A 249 -3.89 -1.15 -11.98
C MET A 249 -5.10 -0.33 -12.45
N ILE A 250 -4.88 0.69 -13.26
CA ILE A 250 -5.98 1.52 -13.82
C ILE A 250 -6.92 0.64 -14.67
N GLU A 251 -6.38 -0.21 -15.52
CA GLU A 251 -7.17 -1.11 -16.37
C GLU A 251 -7.96 -2.12 -15.53
N ARG A 252 -7.33 -2.78 -14.54
CA ARG A 252 -8.00 -3.73 -13.66
C ARG A 252 -9.15 -3.09 -12.88
N VAL A 253 -8.95 -1.87 -12.40
CA VAL A 253 -9.96 -1.15 -11.62
C VAL A 253 -11.14 -0.71 -12.47
N ARG A 254 -10.93 -0.41 -13.75
CA ARG A 254 -12.03 -0.10 -14.70
C ARG A 254 -12.89 -1.32 -15.02
N ALA A 255 -12.33 -2.51 -14.89
CA ALA A 255 -13.02 -3.78 -15.16
C ALA A 255 -13.77 -4.34 -13.92
N LEU A 256 -13.60 -3.73 -12.72
CA LEU A 256 -14.29 -4.11 -11.46
C LEU A 256 -15.67 -3.45 -11.33
#